data_d1f31e9701122a4d958140b9de53b02f
#
_entry.id   d1f31e9701122a4d958140b9de53b02f
#
_cell.length_a   1.000
_cell.length_b   1.000
_cell.length_c   1.000
_cell.angle_alpha   90.00
_cell.angle_beta   90.00
_cell.angle_gamma   90.00
#
_symmetry.space_group_name_H-M   'P 1'
#
loop_
_entity.id
_entity.type
_entity.pdbx_description
1 polymer ?
#
loop_
_entity_poly.entity_id
_entity_poly.type
_entity_poly.pdbx_seq_one_letter_code
_entity_poly.pdbx_strand_id
1 'polypeptide(L)'
;FVFSNTIIRRSILEKTGLFDEKLISYGGEDTELAIRINRVFPKNLRKCMDAVSIHYSDKTLNQYRKNMFEYGLNNFNHIIEKHPDYKKKLGANLIYSFKGYLIFNSISRNLCLFLLNLIRHPLLVKFLVVSSFVQGVRNSKNS
;
A
#
# COMPACT_ATOMS: atom_id res chain seq x y z
N PHE A 1 2.20 0.61 10.02
CA PHE A 1 1.03 0.14 10.75
C PHE A 1 0.39 -0.99 9.97
N VAL A 2 0.34 -2.16 10.56
CA VAL A 2 -0.25 -3.37 9.96
C VAL A 2 -1.11 -4.02 11.03
N PHE A 3 -2.37 -4.28 10.73
CA PHE A 3 -3.33 -4.81 11.71
C PHE A 3 -3.03 -6.23 12.19
N SER A 4 -2.29 -7.01 11.40
CA SER A 4 -1.93 -8.39 11.78
C SER A 4 -1.13 -8.52 13.09
N ASN A 5 -0.51 -7.42 13.57
CA ASN A 5 0.20 -7.38 14.85
C ASN A 5 0.05 -6.00 15.51
N THR A 6 -1.17 -5.64 15.85
CA THR A 6 -1.50 -4.32 16.43
C THR A 6 -2.52 -4.47 17.56
N ILE A 7 -2.32 -3.70 18.63
CA ILE A 7 -3.28 -3.54 19.71
C ILE A 7 -3.75 -2.09 19.74
N ILE A 8 -5.07 -1.88 19.75
CA ILE A 8 -5.69 -0.57 19.79
C ILE A 8 -6.71 -0.54 20.95
N ARG A 9 -6.68 0.53 21.75
CA ARG A 9 -7.71 0.73 22.77
C ARG A 9 -9.05 0.99 22.09
N ARG A 10 -10.11 0.34 22.59
CA ARG A 10 -11.48 0.51 22.07
C ARG A 10 -11.92 1.98 22.02
N SER A 11 -11.62 2.75 23.05
CA SER A 11 -11.94 4.19 23.12
C SER A 11 -11.29 5.02 22.00
N ILE A 12 -10.19 4.56 21.39
CA ILE A 12 -9.58 5.20 20.23
C ILE A 12 -10.46 4.95 18.99
N LEU A 13 -10.89 3.70 18.79
CA LEU A 13 -11.78 3.33 17.69
C LEU A 13 -13.15 4.01 17.79
N GLU A 14 -13.69 4.16 18.98
CA GLU A 14 -14.93 4.89 19.23
C GLU A 14 -14.83 6.38 18.81
N LYS A 15 -13.65 6.99 18.97
CA LYS A 15 -13.40 8.38 18.57
C LYS A 15 -13.02 8.55 17.09
N THR A 16 -12.30 7.60 16.53
CA THR A 16 -11.79 7.68 15.15
C THR A 16 -12.69 6.97 14.14
N GLY A 17 -13.60 6.13 14.60
CA GLY A 17 -14.38 5.21 13.79
C GLY A 17 -13.62 3.92 13.45
N LEU A 18 -14.34 2.94 12.92
CA LEU A 18 -13.84 1.66 12.47
C LEU A 18 -13.23 1.76 11.05
N PHE A 19 -13.05 0.64 10.38
CA PHE A 19 -12.61 0.61 8.98
C PHE A 19 -13.58 1.35 8.06
N ASP A 20 -13.04 1.96 7.01
CA ASP A 20 -13.86 2.60 5.97
C ASP A 20 -14.46 1.52 5.07
N GLU A 21 -15.78 1.34 5.16
CA GLU A 21 -16.52 0.32 4.39
C GLU A 21 -16.53 0.57 2.88
N LYS A 22 -16.09 1.74 2.42
CA LYS A 22 -15.90 2.04 1.00
C LYS A 22 -14.64 1.38 0.41
N LEU A 23 -13.72 0.92 1.28
CA LEU A 23 -12.51 0.20 0.88
C LEU A 23 -12.83 -1.30 0.73
N ILE A 24 -13.61 -1.65 -0.29
CA ILE A 24 -14.12 -3.00 -0.51
C ILE A 24 -13.13 -3.98 -1.14
N SER A 25 -12.03 -3.48 -1.69
CA SER A 25 -11.01 -4.28 -2.36
C SER A 25 -9.80 -4.51 -1.45
N TYR A 26 -8.83 -5.28 -1.94
CA TYR A 26 -7.62 -5.60 -1.19
C TYR A 26 -6.81 -4.35 -0.82
N GLY A 27 -6.50 -4.19 0.46
CA GLY A 27 -5.47 -3.30 1.00
C GLY A 27 -5.87 -1.82 1.12
N GLY A 28 -5.17 -1.13 1.99
CA GLY A 28 -5.34 0.30 2.25
C GLY A 28 -6.18 0.64 3.47
N GLU A 29 -7.01 -0.27 3.96
CA GLU A 29 -7.84 -0.13 5.15
C GLU A 29 -7.01 0.20 6.40
N ASP A 30 -5.89 -0.49 6.57
CA ASP A 30 -4.91 -0.25 7.65
C ASP A 30 -4.33 1.16 7.57
N THR A 31 -3.98 1.58 6.38
CA THR A 31 -3.37 2.89 6.11
C THR A 31 -4.38 4.00 6.39
N GLU A 32 -5.62 3.85 5.92
CA GLU A 32 -6.68 4.83 6.11
C GLU A 32 -7.01 5.02 7.59
N LEU A 33 -7.22 3.93 8.32
CA LEU A 33 -7.49 3.99 9.76
C LEU A 33 -6.29 4.56 10.53
N ALA A 34 -5.06 4.20 10.17
CA ALA A 34 -3.86 4.75 10.79
C ALA A 34 -3.74 6.26 10.58
N ILE A 35 -4.14 6.80 9.43
CA ILE A 35 -4.17 8.24 9.17
C ILE A 35 -5.16 8.92 10.11
N ARG A 36 -6.38 8.40 10.25
CA ARG A 36 -7.39 8.97 11.17
C ARG A 36 -6.91 8.93 12.63
N ILE A 37 -6.37 7.80 13.07
CA ILE A 37 -5.82 7.66 14.42
C ILE A 37 -4.70 8.69 14.65
N ASN A 38 -3.77 8.83 13.70
CA ASN A 38 -2.66 9.78 13.85
C ASN A 38 -3.09 11.24 13.86
N ARG A 39 -4.21 11.60 13.21
CA ARG A 39 -4.76 12.96 13.28
C ARG A 39 -5.34 13.29 14.65
N VAL A 40 -6.10 12.35 15.23
CA VAL A 40 -6.76 12.55 16.53
C VAL A 40 -5.77 12.37 17.68
N PHE A 41 -4.83 11.43 17.53
CA PHE A 41 -3.85 11.06 18.55
C PHE A 41 -2.42 11.09 18.00
N PRO A 42 -1.88 12.25 17.65
CA PRO A 42 -0.53 12.36 17.13
C PRO A 42 0.49 11.88 18.17
N LYS A 43 1.53 11.15 17.72
CA LYS A 43 2.59 10.60 18.57
C LYS A 43 2.18 9.46 19.53
N ASN A 44 0.94 8.99 19.49
CA ASN A 44 0.49 7.88 20.35
C ASN A 44 0.68 6.49 19.73
N LEU A 45 1.12 6.42 18.48
CA LEU A 45 1.54 5.17 17.84
C LEU A 45 2.94 4.80 18.37
N ARG A 46 3.04 3.65 19.02
CA ARG A 46 4.30 3.14 19.58
C ARG A 46 4.61 1.78 18.99
N LYS A 47 5.89 1.53 18.76
CA LYS A 47 6.38 0.21 18.38
C LYS A 47 6.71 -0.58 19.64
N CYS A 48 6.18 -1.80 19.75
CA CYS A 48 6.60 -2.76 20.76
C CYS A 48 7.54 -3.77 20.11
N MET A 49 8.81 -3.76 20.51
CA MET A 49 9.83 -4.62 19.90
C MET A 49 9.69 -6.09 20.31
N ASP A 50 9.11 -6.34 21.48
CA ASP A 50 8.94 -7.68 22.03
C ASP A 50 7.65 -8.37 21.51
N ALA A 51 6.76 -7.60 20.85
CA ALA A 51 5.56 -8.14 20.23
C ALA A 51 5.89 -8.69 18.83
N VAL A 52 6.33 -9.93 18.79
CA VAL A 52 6.70 -10.63 17.55
C VAL A 52 5.56 -11.56 17.12
N SER A 53 5.18 -11.51 15.87
CA SER A 53 4.30 -12.48 15.22
C SER A 53 4.93 -13.06 13.97
N ILE A 54 4.68 -14.33 13.71
CA ILE A 54 5.11 -15.00 12.49
C ILE A 54 3.92 -14.98 11.52
N HIS A 55 4.12 -14.36 10.36
CA HIS A 55 3.11 -14.31 9.31
C HIS A 55 3.44 -15.34 8.22
N TYR A 56 2.62 -16.37 8.11
CA TYR A 56 2.69 -17.34 7.02
C TYR A 56 1.85 -16.86 5.85
N SER A 57 2.42 -16.82 4.67
CA SER A 57 1.72 -16.45 3.46
C SER A 57 2.02 -17.44 2.35
N ASP A 58 0.97 -18.13 1.88
CA ASP A 58 1.05 -19.08 0.75
C ASP A 58 0.88 -18.38 -0.61
N LYS A 59 0.84 -17.04 -0.61
CA LYS A 59 0.62 -16.26 -1.84
C LYS A 59 1.85 -16.32 -2.73
N THR A 60 1.65 -16.71 -3.98
CA THR A 60 2.66 -16.59 -5.02
C THR A 60 2.95 -15.11 -5.33
N LEU A 61 4.10 -14.83 -5.95
CA LEU A 61 4.43 -13.47 -6.40
C LEU A 61 3.34 -12.90 -7.32
N ASN A 62 2.79 -13.71 -8.21
CA ASN A 62 1.73 -13.27 -9.13
C ASN A 62 0.43 -12.89 -8.39
N GLN A 63 0.02 -13.67 -7.42
CA GLN A 63 -1.14 -13.33 -6.56
C GLN A 63 -0.88 -12.05 -5.78
N TYR A 64 0.32 -11.89 -5.24
CA TYR A 64 0.67 -10.66 -4.50
C TYR A 64 0.68 -9.43 -5.39
N ARG A 65 1.22 -9.55 -6.61
CA ARG A 65 1.19 -8.48 -7.62
C ARG A 65 -0.25 -8.13 -8.04
N LYS A 66 -1.13 -9.13 -8.21
CA LYS A 66 -2.54 -8.92 -8.51
C LYS A 66 -3.21 -8.14 -7.38
N ASN A 67 -3.02 -8.55 -6.13
CA ASN A 67 -3.55 -7.85 -4.96
C ASN A 67 -3.08 -6.39 -4.88
N MET A 68 -1.80 -6.14 -5.15
CA MET A 68 -1.27 -4.77 -5.16
C MET A 68 -1.80 -3.92 -6.31
N PHE A 69 -2.05 -4.52 -7.47
CA PHE A 69 -2.73 -3.87 -8.58
C PHE A 69 -4.17 -3.47 -8.19
N GLU A 70 -4.92 -4.39 -7.59
CA GLU A 70 -6.30 -4.14 -7.11
C GLU A 70 -6.34 -3.04 -6.04
N TYR A 71 -5.38 -3.04 -5.10
CA TYR A 71 -5.23 -1.94 -4.14
C TYR A 71 -5.04 -0.59 -4.83
N GLY A 72 -4.15 -0.53 -5.80
CA GLY A 72 -3.91 0.70 -6.56
C GLY A 72 -5.13 1.14 -7.37
N LEU A 73 -5.82 0.20 -8.00
CA LEU A 73 -6.97 0.45 -8.87
C LEU A 73 -8.18 0.99 -8.09
N ASN A 74 -8.49 0.38 -6.96
CA ASN A 74 -9.78 0.60 -6.29
C ASN A 74 -9.67 1.51 -5.06
N ASN A 75 -8.66 1.31 -4.20
CA ASN A 75 -8.65 1.92 -2.88
C ASN A 75 -7.72 3.13 -2.73
N PHE A 76 -6.58 3.14 -3.45
CA PHE A 76 -5.55 4.16 -3.21
C PHE A 76 -6.02 5.58 -3.52
N ASN A 77 -6.71 5.78 -4.64
CA ASN A 77 -7.21 7.11 -5.01
C ASN A 77 -8.26 7.62 -4.03
N HIS A 78 -9.16 6.74 -3.56
CA HIS A 78 -10.10 7.08 -2.51
C HIS A 78 -9.40 7.56 -1.22
N ILE A 79 -8.31 6.87 -0.82
CA ILE A 79 -7.55 7.26 0.37
C ILE A 79 -6.88 8.63 0.18
N ILE A 80 -6.25 8.91 -0.95
CA ILE A 80 -5.58 10.20 -1.17
C ILE A 80 -6.55 11.36 -1.40
N GLU A 81 -7.75 11.11 -1.91
CA GLU A 81 -8.83 12.10 -2.01
C GLU A 81 -9.40 12.46 -0.64
N LYS A 82 -9.63 11.44 0.20
CA LYS A 82 -10.08 11.62 1.58
C LYS A 82 -9.00 12.27 2.48
N HIS A 83 -7.71 12.04 2.16
CA HIS A 83 -6.56 12.51 2.94
C HIS A 83 -5.50 13.21 2.08
N PRO A 84 -5.81 14.39 1.50
CA PRO A 84 -4.93 15.08 0.54
C PRO A 84 -3.59 15.51 1.13
N ASP A 85 -3.53 15.80 2.43
CA ASP A 85 -2.31 16.11 3.18
C ASP A 85 -1.32 14.94 3.28
N TYR A 86 -1.79 13.71 3.04
CA TYR A 86 -0.95 12.50 3.00
C TYR A 86 -0.47 12.12 1.61
N LYS A 87 -0.87 12.80 0.54
CA LYS A 87 -0.44 12.52 -0.85
C LYS A 87 1.06 12.32 -0.98
N LYS A 88 1.85 13.23 -0.42
CA LYS A 88 3.32 13.15 -0.47
C LYS A 88 3.85 11.94 0.31
N LYS A 89 3.33 11.71 1.51
CA LYS A 89 3.75 10.60 2.39
C LYS A 89 3.40 9.23 1.81
N LEU A 90 2.29 9.13 1.10
CA LEU A 90 1.84 7.92 0.41
C LEU A 90 2.49 7.71 -0.98
N GLY A 91 3.38 8.62 -1.40
CA GLY A 91 4.11 8.49 -2.65
C GLY A 91 3.31 8.89 -3.91
N ALA A 92 2.11 9.46 -3.77
CA ALA A 92 1.27 9.84 -4.91
C ALA A 92 1.98 10.82 -5.86
N ASN A 93 2.77 11.75 -5.31
CA ASN A 93 3.52 12.71 -6.11
C ASN A 93 4.54 12.03 -7.04
N LEU A 94 5.18 10.94 -6.60
CA LEU A 94 6.11 10.18 -7.43
C LEU A 94 5.34 9.40 -8.51
N ILE A 95 4.23 8.76 -8.15
CA ILE A 95 3.41 7.94 -9.04
C ILE A 95 2.96 8.73 -10.27
N TYR A 96 2.57 10.00 -10.07
CA TYR A 96 2.07 10.90 -11.12
C TYR A 96 3.14 11.83 -11.72
N SER A 97 4.39 11.73 -11.28
CA SER A 97 5.49 12.53 -11.82
C SER A 97 6.06 11.93 -13.12
N PHE A 98 6.73 12.76 -13.91
CA PHE A 98 7.49 12.31 -15.08
C PHE A 98 8.53 11.23 -14.70
N LYS A 99 9.23 11.40 -13.57
CA LYS A 99 10.17 10.40 -13.07
C LYS A 99 9.49 9.07 -12.75
N GLY A 100 8.30 9.12 -12.15
CA GLY A 100 7.50 7.92 -11.91
C GLY A 100 7.10 7.19 -13.20
N TYR A 101 6.76 7.93 -14.25
CA TYR A 101 6.47 7.34 -15.56
C TYR A 101 7.69 6.69 -16.21
N LEU A 102 8.88 7.30 -16.08
CA LEU A 102 10.13 6.71 -16.56
C LEU A 102 10.51 5.43 -15.80
N ILE A 103 10.28 5.40 -14.50
CA ILE A 103 10.65 4.25 -13.65
C ILE A 103 9.64 3.11 -13.81
N PHE A 104 8.35 3.40 -13.68
CA PHE A 104 7.27 2.40 -13.63
C PHE A 104 6.54 2.33 -14.98
N ASN A 105 7.21 1.85 -16.01
CA ASN A 105 6.65 1.61 -17.34
C ASN A 105 6.69 0.12 -17.71
N SER A 106 6.15 -0.23 -18.87
CA SER A 106 6.11 -1.61 -19.35
C SER A 106 7.50 -2.18 -19.65
N ILE A 107 8.40 -1.34 -20.16
CA ILE A 107 9.77 -1.77 -20.52
C ILE A 107 10.53 -2.14 -19.26
N SER A 108 10.57 -1.26 -18.26
CA SER A 108 11.28 -1.51 -16.99
C SER A 108 10.70 -2.72 -16.25
N ARG A 109 9.38 -2.93 -16.33
CA ARG A 109 8.73 -4.10 -15.74
C ARG A 109 9.12 -5.40 -16.44
N ASN A 110 9.11 -5.42 -17.77
CA ASN A 110 9.50 -6.61 -18.55
C ASN A 110 10.98 -6.92 -18.38
N LEU A 111 11.85 -5.91 -18.35
CA LEU A 111 13.26 -6.09 -18.04
C LEU A 111 13.45 -6.68 -16.64
N CYS A 112 12.72 -6.17 -15.65
CA CYS A 112 12.78 -6.68 -14.28
C CYS A 112 12.29 -8.14 -14.19
N LEU A 113 11.24 -8.52 -14.93
CA LEU A 113 10.79 -9.91 -15.01
C LEU A 113 11.84 -10.81 -15.63
N PHE A 114 12.48 -10.36 -16.73
CA PHE A 114 13.59 -11.10 -17.36
C PHE A 114 14.75 -11.30 -16.37
N LEU A 115 15.18 -10.22 -15.70
CA LEU A 115 16.26 -10.29 -14.71
C LEU A 115 15.91 -11.20 -13.52
N LEU A 116 14.64 -11.26 -13.10
CA LEU A 116 14.22 -12.13 -11.99
C LEU A 116 14.34 -13.62 -12.33
N ASN A 117 14.26 -14.01 -13.62
CA ASN A 117 14.49 -15.35 -14.07
C ASN A 117 15.98 -15.74 -13.99
N LEU A 118 16.88 -14.75 -14.10
CA LEU A 118 18.33 -14.95 -14.02
C LEU A 118 18.85 -14.82 -12.59
N ILE A 119 18.33 -13.84 -11.86
CA ILE A 119 18.84 -13.43 -10.55
C ILE A 119 17.66 -13.30 -9.58
N ARG A 120 17.55 -14.19 -8.60
CA ARG A 120 16.51 -14.13 -7.56
C ARG A 120 16.88 -13.10 -6.50
N HIS A 121 16.70 -11.81 -6.81
CA HIS A 121 17.05 -10.73 -5.89
C HIS A 121 15.81 -10.05 -5.28
N PRO A 122 15.75 -9.81 -3.96
CA PRO A 122 14.57 -9.23 -3.30
C PRO A 122 14.16 -7.86 -3.83
N LEU A 123 15.10 -7.04 -4.31
CA LEU A 123 14.79 -5.72 -4.89
C LEU A 123 14.01 -5.82 -6.19
N LEU A 124 14.24 -6.84 -7.02
CA LEU A 124 13.47 -7.09 -8.25
C LEU A 124 12.02 -7.44 -7.91
N VAL A 125 11.82 -8.29 -6.88
CA VAL A 125 10.49 -8.62 -6.37
C VAL A 125 9.78 -7.37 -5.87
N LYS A 126 10.44 -6.55 -5.04
CA LYS A 126 9.88 -5.29 -4.54
C LYS A 126 9.51 -4.35 -5.68
N PHE A 127 10.38 -4.21 -6.68
CA PHE A 127 10.10 -3.37 -7.85
C PHE A 127 8.85 -3.84 -8.61
N LEU A 128 8.69 -5.15 -8.85
CA LEU A 128 7.54 -5.71 -9.55
C LEU A 128 6.24 -5.49 -8.77
N VAL A 129 6.28 -5.65 -7.46
CA VAL A 129 5.14 -5.42 -6.56
C VAL A 129 4.71 -3.95 -6.60
N VAL A 130 5.66 -3.02 -6.42
CA VAL A 130 5.40 -1.58 -6.48
C VAL A 130 4.94 -1.16 -7.87
N SER A 131 5.54 -1.69 -8.92
CA SER A 131 5.15 -1.42 -10.31
C SER A 131 3.72 -1.87 -10.61
N SER A 132 3.28 -3.00 -10.05
CA SER A 132 1.89 -3.47 -10.19
C SER A 132 0.91 -2.55 -9.48
N PHE A 133 1.24 -2.09 -8.27
CA PHE A 133 0.47 -1.08 -7.55
C PHE A 133 0.35 0.22 -8.33
N VAL A 134 1.48 0.77 -8.81
CA VAL A 134 1.49 2.01 -9.61
C VAL A 134 0.66 1.87 -10.89
N GLN A 135 0.69 0.71 -11.53
CA GLN A 135 -0.14 0.42 -12.70
C GLN A 135 -1.64 0.48 -12.33
N GLY A 136 -2.03 -0.14 -11.21
CA GLY A 136 -3.41 -0.07 -10.72
C GLY A 136 -3.86 1.38 -10.47
N VAL A 137 -3.04 2.17 -9.77
CA VAL A 137 -3.31 3.58 -9.48
C VAL A 137 -3.52 4.42 -10.77
N ARG A 138 -2.73 4.16 -11.82
CA ARG A 138 -2.86 4.88 -13.08
C ARG A 138 -4.09 4.47 -13.87
N ASN A 139 -4.45 3.18 -13.83
CA ASN A 139 -5.63 2.67 -14.53
C ASN A 139 -6.93 3.19 -13.91
N SER A 140 -6.98 3.38 -12.60
CA SER A 140 -8.16 3.94 -11.90
C SER A 140 -8.55 5.36 -12.37
N LYS A 141 -7.65 6.12 -12.99
CA LYS A 141 -7.97 7.44 -13.56
C LYS A 141 -8.56 7.38 -14.97
N ASN A 142 -8.45 6.24 -15.62
CA ASN A 142 -8.92 6.05 -16.99
C ASN A 142 -10.26 5.29 -17.05
N SER A 143 -10.80 4.92 -15.88
CA SER A 143 -12.12 4.32 -15.69
C SER A 143 -13.09 5.33 -15.13
#